data_9f004e0fee52627866c0c9b9c1fd8dc1
#
_entry.id   9f004e0fee52627866c0c9b9c1fd8dc1
#
_cell.length_a   1.000
_cell.length_b   1.000
_cell.length_c   1.000
_cell.angle_alpha   90.00
_cell.angle_beta   90.00
_cell.angle_gamma   90.00
#
_symmetry.space_group_name_H-M   'P 1'
#
loop_
_entity.id
_entity.type
_entity.pdbx_description
1 polymer ?
#
loop_
_entity_poly.entity_id
_entity_poly.type
_entity_poly.pdbx_seq_one_letter_code
_entity_poly.pdbx_strand_id
1 'polypeptide(L)'
;MSINRGVSRRQIIKYSASALAASVIPEKIFAHDAMKMPHLQNGPGKWALVKPTKIRLAVNLNAICLAPVVVADQHQFFKAHNLDVEFVNFGNSTELLLESIATGKAEAAVGMALRWLKALEQGFDVKLTAGTHGGCMRLLTREGGPATLEALKGKTIGVTDMAGADKNFFSLLLKRHGVDPNSDIEWRVFPQDLLPLVLKKGEIAAASGSDPIMWRLTQQPGYREVATNLSDAYASLSCCVIGTRGSLIREKPEVAAAITHAILQAHAYAALHPESVAEAFNSKALNTQPQEIASVLKTHTHGHYAVGEAFVKEIDTYARDLKAIKVLRPETDPMLFAKGITSDVLGQERG
;
A
#
# COMPACT_ATOMS: atom_id res chain seq x y z
N MET A 1 -36.20 -22.51 -64.34
CA MET A 1 -35.13 -23.50 -64.23
C MET A 1 -34.27 -23.21 -63.01
N SER A 2 -34.37 -24.08 -62.06
CA SER A 2 -33.72 -24.11 -60.75
C SER A 2 -32.18 -24.06 -60.85
N ILE A 3 -31.49 -23.44 -59.88
CA ILE A 3 -30.44 -24.15 -59.13
C ILE A 3 -30.11 -23.30 -57.87
N ASN A 4 -30.51 -23.87 -56.76
CA ASN A 4 -30.20 -23.54 -55.38
C ASN A 4 -28.75 -24.02 -55.09
N ARG A 5 -27.89 -23.19 -54.51
CA ARG A 5 -26.65 -23.66 -53.87
C ARG A 5 -26.56 -23.12 -52.47
N GLY A 6 -26.83 -24.00 -51.53
CA GLY A 6 -26.75 -23.78 -50.10
C GLY A 6 -25.30 -23.53 -49.66
N VAL A 7 -25.13 -22.56 -48.78
CA VAL A 7 -23.89 -22.30 -48.07
C VAL A 7 -23.83 -23.23 -46.85
N SER A 8 -22.79 -24.05 -46.84
CA SER A 8 -22.52 -25.08 -45.82
C SER A 8 -22.24 -24.47 -44.44
N ARG A 9 -22.90 -25.05 -43.41
CA ARG A 9 -22.77 -24.72 -41.98
C ARG A 9 -21.41 -25.03 -41.35
N ARG A 10 -20.33 -25.20 -42.11
CA ARG A 10 -19.01 -25.61 -41.61
C ARG A 10 -17.93 -24.52 -41.65
N GLN A 11 -18.25 -23.25 -41.93
CA GLN A 11 -17.27 -22.14 -41.99
C GLN A 11 -17.49 -21.04 -40.95
N ILE A 12 -18.32 -21.21 -39.92
CA ILE A 12 -18.55 -20.24 -38.85
C ILE A 12 -18.01 -20.76 -37.51
N ILE A 13 -16.84 -21.39 -37.51
CA ILE A 13 -16.14 -21.71 -36.26
C ILE A 13 -14.63 -21.53 -36.52
N LYS A 14 -14.18 -20.31 -36.67
CA LYS A 14 -12.74 -19.97 -36.63
C LYS A 14 -12.46 -18.48 -36.36
N TYR A 15 -13.20 -17.78 -35.54
CA TYR A 15 -12.81 -16.49 -34.98
C TYR A 15 -13.58 -16.24 -33.66
N SER A 16 -13.17 -16.85 -32.59
CA SER A 16 -13.49 -16.42 -31.22
C SER A 16 -12.68 -17.25 -30.23
N ALA A 17 -11.40 -16.93 -30.16
CA ALA A 17 -10.54 -17.30 -29.04
C ALA A 17 -9.43 -16.27 -28.94
N SER A 18 -9.79 -14.99 -28.75
CA SER A 18 -8.89 -14.02 -28.14
C SER A 18 -9.19 -14.07 -26.66
N ALA A 19 -8.41 -14.86 -25.95
CA ALA A 19 -8.47 -15.03 -24.52
C ALA A 19 -8.33 -13.68 -23.84
N LEU A 20 -9.35 -13.30 -23.07
CA LEU A 20 -9.17 -12.43 -21.92
C LEU A 20 -8.16 -13.13 -20.98
N ALA A 21 -6.92 -12.73 -21.07
CA ALA A 21 -6.00 -12.93 -19.98
C ALA A 21 -6.36 -11.89 -18.90
N ALA A 22 -7.43 -12.17 -18.15
CA ALA A 22 -7.55 -11.60 -16.82
C ALA A 22 -6.30 -12.08 -16.08
N SER A 23 -5.43 -11.16 -15.72
CA SER A 23 -4.32 -11.41 -14.81
C SER A 23 -4.91 -11.75 -13.43
N VAL A 24 -5.31 -12.99 -13.28
CA VAL A 24 -5.60 -13.56 -11.97
C VAL A 24 -4.24 -13.67 -11.30
N ILE A 25 -3.86 -12.68 -10.51
CA ILE A 25 -2.76 -12.81 -9.56
C ILE A 25 -3.23 -13.91 -8.59
N PRO A 26 -2.56 -15.06 -8.54
CA PRO A 26 -3.08 -16.16 -7.74
C PRO A 26 -3.04 -15.76 -6.26
N GLU A 27 -4.19 -15.71 -5.60
CA GLU A 27 -4.34 -15.46 -4.14
C GLU A 27 -3.37 -16.29 -3.27
N LYS A 28 -2.86 -17.38 -3.81
CA LYS A 28 -1.94 -18.31 -3.12
C LYS A 28 -0.49 -17.83 -3.00
N ILE A 29 -0.04 -16.85 -3.79
CA ILE A 29 1.39 -16.45 -3.78
C ILE A 29 1.73 -15.70 -2.50
N PHE A 30 0.88 -14.82 -2.03
CA PHE A 30 1.17 -13.96 -0.88
C PHE A 30 0.98 -14.67 0.47
N ALA A 31 0.01 -15.56 0.59
CA ALA A 31 -0.11 -16.43 1.76
C ALA A 31 1.08 -17.40 1.90
N HIS A 32 1.66 -17.83 0.76
CA HIS A 32 2.84 -18.69 0.75
C HIS A 32 4.11 -18.01 1.29
N ASP A 33 4.26 -16.69 1.06
CA ASP A 33 5.41 -15.94 1.58
C ASP A 33 5.32 -15.73 3.10
N ALA A 34 4.12 -15.50 3.66
CA ALA A 34 3.91 -15.45 5.10
C ALA A 34 4.31 -16.75 5.80
N MET A 35 4.10 -17.92 5.17
CA MET A 35 4.52 -19.21 5.70
C MET A 35 6.04 -19.43 5.68
N LYS A 36 6.81 -18.67 4.90
CA LYS A 36 8.27 -18.77 4.82
C LYS A 36 9.01 -18.13 5.99
N MET A 37 8.31 -17.43 6.88
CA MET A 37 8.92 -16.78 8.05
C MET A 37 8.35 -17.33 9.36
N PRO A 38 8.76 -18.54 9.78
CA PRO A 38 8.25 -19.20 10.99
C PRO A 38 8.39 -18.35 12.25
N HIS A 39 9.39 -17.48 12.33
CA HIS A 39 9.61 -16.62 13.49
C HIS A 39 8.47 -15.61 13.73
N LEU A 40 7.73 -15.23 12.69
CA LEU A 40 6.54 -14.36 12.86
C LEU A 40 5.31 -15.12 13.34
N GLN A 41 5.30 -16.46 13.19
CA GLN A 41 4.18 -17.31 13.63
C GLN A 41 4.40 -17.85 15.06
N ASN A 42 5.64 -17.94 15.53
CA ASN A 42 6.02 -18.62 16.77
C ASN A 42 6.13 -17.70 18.00
N GLY A 43 5.42 -16.56 18.00
CA GLY A 43 5.44 -15.63 19.13
C GLY A 43 6.60 -14.61 19.06
N PRO A 44 6.81 -13.83 20.14
CA PRO A 44 7.71 -12.68 20.10
C PRO A 44 9.19 -13.05 20.08
N GLY A 45 9.55 -14.28 20.50
CA GLY A 45 10.93 -14.75 20.57
C GLY A 45 11.85 -13.78 21.32
N LYS A 46 13.04 -13.53 20.76
CA LYS A 46 14.04 -12.60 21.32
C LYS A 46 13.61 -11.13 21.35
N TRP A 47 12.50 -10.76 20.69
CA TRP A 47 12.01 -9.37 20.63
C TRP A 47 11.00 -9.04 21.74
N ALA A 48 10.64 -9.97 22.63
CA ALA A 48 9.88 -9.65 23.83
C ALA A 48 10.71 -8.76 24.77
N LEU A 49 10.10 -7.70 25.26
CA LEU A 49 10.71 -6.83 26.26
C LEU A 49 10.73 -7.51 27.63
N VAL A 50 11.73 -7.18 28.45
CA VAL A 50 11.81 -7.72 29.82
C VAL A 50 10.71 -7.16 30.72
N LYS A 51 10.28 -5.91 30.47
CA LYS A 51 9.26 -5.22 31.27
C LYS A 51 8.19 -4.63 30.37
N PRO A 52 6.92 -4.54 30.83
CA PRO A 52 5.87 -3.81 30.14
C PRO A 52 6.30 -2.38 29.83
N THR A 53 6.15 -1.97 28.59
CA THR A 53 6.55 -0.65 28.11
C THR A 53 5.37 0.02 27.41
N LYS A 54 4.97 1.20 27.90
CA LYS A 54 3.92 2.01 27.27
C LYS A 54 4.44 2.65 25.99
N ILE A 55 3.67 2.55 24.91
CA ILE A 55 3.94 3.18 23.63
C ILE A 55 2.64 3.73 23.03
N ARG A 56 2.76 4.78 22.21
CA ARG A 56 1.65 5.32 21.42
C ARG A 56 1.92 4.99 19.95
N LEU A 57 0.92 4.38 19.32
CA LEU A 57 0.93 4.15 17.88
C LEU A 57 -0.06 5.11 17.20
N ALA A 58 0.45 5.89 16.26
CA ALA A 58 -0.40 6.72 15.42
C ALA A 58 -1.10 5.85 14.38
N VAL A 59 -2.42 6.01 14.25
CA VAL A 59 -3.25 5.21 13.36
C VAL A 59 -4.24 6.07 12.57
N ASN A 60 -4.71 5.52 11.46
CA ASN A 60 -5.87 5.96 10.70
C ASN A 60 -6.91 4.83 10.74
N LEU A 61 -7.96 5.00 11.54
CA LEU A 61 -9.00 3.98 11.72
C LEU A 61 -9.91 3.78 10.51
N ASN A 62 -9.81 4.63 9.48
CA ASN A 62 -10.59 4.48 8.24
C ASN A 62 -9.82 3.72 7.14
N ALA A 63 -8.54 3.46 7.34
CA ALA A 63 -7.69 2.77 6.37
C ALA A 63 -7.71 1.25 6.62
N ILE A 64 -8.36 0.50 5.74
CA ILE A 64 -8.43 -0.98 5.84
C ILE A 64 -7.03 -1.61 5.88
N CYS A 65 -6.06 -1.04 5.19
CA CYS A 65 -4.68 -1.50 5.20
C CYS A 65 -4.03 -1.46 6.59
N LEU A 66 -4.57 -0.69 7.54
CA LEU A 66 -4.12 -0.66 8.94
C LEU A 66 -4.91 -1.60 9.85
N ALA A 67 -5.92 -2.30 9.34
CA ALA A 67 -6.70 -3.24 10.15
C ALA A 67 -5.81 -4.24 10.91
N PRO A 68 -4.75 -4.84 10.33
CA PRO A 68 -3.86 -5.74 11.06
C PRO A 68 -3.26 -5.10 12.32
N VAL A 69 -2.80 -3.85 12.23
CA VAL A 69 -2.20 -3.11 13.35
C VAL A 69 -3.23 -2.80 14.42
N VAL A 70 -4.43 -2.35 14.01
CA VAL A 70 -5.50 -1.94 14.94
C VAL A 70 -6.06 -3.11 15.73
N VAL A 71 -6.09 -4.31 15.13
CA VAL A 71 -6.57 -5.52 15.81
C VAL A 71 -5.44 -6.33 16.45
N ALA A 72 -4.19 -5.91 16.32
CA ALA A 72 -3.02 -6.61 16.87
C ALA A 72 -3.11 -6.79 18.40
N ASP A 73 -3.74 -5.85 19.10
CA ASP A 73 -3.96 -5.94 20.54
C ASP A 73 -4.98 -7.04 20.90
N GLN A 74 -6.07 -7.18 20.13
CA GLN A 74 -7.08 -8.23 20.32
C GLN A 74 -6.47 -9.64 20.11
N HIS A 75 -5.50 -9.76 19.21
CA HIS A 75 -4.75 -11.00 18.96
C HIS A 75 -3.50 -11.14 19.85
N GLN A 76 -3.36 -10.28 20.86
CA GLN A 76 -2.30 -10.30 21.88
C GLN A 76 -0.88 -10.11 21.33
N PHE A 77 -0.68 -9.66 20.08
CA PHE A 77 0.66 -9.48 19.49
C PHE A 77 1.48 -8.45 20.27
N PHE A 78 0.88 -7.30 20.61
CA PHE A 78 1.58 -6.29 21.40
C PHE A 78 1.85 -6.76 22.82
N LYS A 79 0.88 -7.38 23.47
CA LYS A 79 1.03 -7.89 24.84
C LYS A 79 2.08 -8.98 24.93
N ALA A 80 2.17 -9.88 23.93
CA ALA A 80 3.22 -10.89 23.87
C ALA A 80 4.62 -10.27 23.84
N HIS A 81 4.79 -9.08 23.27
CA HIS A 81 6.04 -8.32 23.27
C HIS A 81 6.24 -7.46 24.52
N ASN A 82 5.38 -7.53 25.52
CA ASN A 82 5.33 -6.62 26.67
C ASN A 82 5.18 -5.13 26.25
N LEU A 83 4.43 -4.88 25.19
CA LEU A 83 4.03 -3.54 24.76
C LEU A 83 2.62 -3.24 25.26
N ASP A 84 2.46 -2.12 25.99
CA ASP A 84 1.18 -1.52 26.41
C ASP A 84 0.87 -0.40 25.43
N VAL A 85 -0.02 -0.66 24.47
CA VAL A 85 -0.23 0.20 23.29
C VAL A 85 -1.44 1.10 23.48
N GLU A 86 -1.21 2.40 23.34
CA GLU A 86 -2.25 3.41 23.17
C GLU A 86 -2.33 3.81 21.69
N PHE A 87 -3.49 3.62 21.07
CA PHE A 87 -3.73 4.08 19.70
C PHE A 87 -4.17 5.55 19.69
N VAL A 88 -3.43 6.39 18.94
CA VAL A 88 -3.77 7.79 18.71
C VAL A 88 -4.23 7.97 17.28
N ASN A 89 -5.52 8.30 17.09
CA ASN A 89 -6.11 8.45 15.76
C ASN A 89 -5.84 9.86 15.20
N PHE A 90 -5.16 9.95 14.07
CA PHE A 90 -4.88 11.19 13.33
C PHE A 90 -5.76 11.36 12.08
N GLY A 91 -6.89 10.65 11.99
CA GLY A 91 -7.81 10.73 10.86
C GLY A 91 -7.21 10.15 9.58
N ASN A 92 -7.57 10.73 8.43
CA ASN A 92 -7.24 10.18 7.11
C ASN A 92 -5.89 10.64 6.53
N SER A 93 -5.09 11.41 7.28
CA SER A 93 -3.83 11.96 6.77
C SER A 93 -2.64 11.09 7.14
N THR A 94 -2.04 10.43 6.14
CA THR A 94 -0.77 9.71 6.32
C THR A 94 0.40 10.66 6.64
N GLU A 95 0.26 11.95 6.32
CA GLU A 95 1.23 12.99 6.68
C GLU A 95 1.21 13.28 8.18
N LEU A 96 0.01 13.45 8.76
CA LEU A 96 -0.14 13.63 10.20
C LEU A 96 0.41 12.45 11.01
N LEU A 97 0.35 11.23 10.46
CA LEU A 97 1.00 10.07 11.08
C LEU A 97 2.52 10.28 11.17
N LEU A 98 3.17 10.71 10.09
CA LEU A 98 4.60 10.98 10.08
C LEU A 98 4.99 12.13 11.01
N GLU A 99 4.23 13.24 10.97
CA GLU A 99 4.45 14.38 11.85
C GLU A 99 4.31 14.01 13.33
N SER A 100 3.34 13.15 13.65
CA SER A 100 3.12 12.70 15.04
C SER A 100 4.32 11.92 15.59
N ILE A 101 4.97 11.12 14.74
CA ILE A 101 6.20 10.41 15.10
C ILE A 101 7.35 11.41 15.26
N ALA A 102 7.56 12.28 14.28
CA ALA A 102 8.65 13.25 14.26
C ALA A 102 8.59 14.22 15.46
N THR A 103 7.39 14.59 15.88
CA THR A 103 7.16 15.50 17.03
C THR A 103 7.07 14.78 18.37
N GLY A 104 7.19 13.45 18.41
CA GLY A 104 7.14 12.66 19.65
C GLY A 104 5.72 12.49 20.23
N LYS A 105 4.67 12.77 19.47
CA LYS A 105 3.28 12.47 19.85
C LYS A 105 2.97 10.97 19.77
N ALA A 106 3.71 10.24 18.95
CA ALA A 106 3.67 8.79 18.84
C ALA A 106 5.09 8.22 18.73
N GLU A 107 5.26 6.97 19.07
CA GLU A 107 6.54 6.24 18.95
C GLU A 107 6.71 5.67 17.55
N ALA A 108 5.63 5.23 16.92
CA ALA A 108 5.64 4.66 15.58
C ALA A 108 4.26 4.79 14.89
N ALA A 109 4.26 4.54 13.58
CA ALA A 109 3.04 4.39 12.78
C ALA A 109 3.32 3.49 11.57
N VAL A 110 2.25 3.02 10.92
CA VAL A 110 2.30 2.48 9.56
C VAL A 110 1.70 3.51 8.62
N GLY A 111 2.40 3.82 7.53
CA GLY A 111 1.95 4.79 6.55
C GLY A 111 2.53 4.56 5.16
N MET A 112 2.12 5.39 4.21
CA MET A 112 2.47 5.23 2.80
C MET A 112 3.87 5.79 2.51
N ALA A 113 4.81 4.95 2.08
CA ALA A 113 6.20 5.33 1.78
C ALA A 113 6.28 6.53 0.84
N LEU A 114 5.58 6.49 -0.28
CA LEU A 114 5.66 7.54 -1.32
C LEU A 114 5.16 8.93 -0.87
N ARG A 115 4.39 9.00 0.22
CA ARG A 115 4.04 10.27 0.86
C ARG A 115 5.13 10.75 1.82
N TRP A 116 5.79 9.81 2.51
CA TRP A 116 6.74 10.11 3.57
C TRP A 116 8.15 10.44 3.07
N LEU A 117 8.59 9.84 1.94
CA LEU A 117 9.97 9.98 1.48
C LEU A 117 10.39 11.44 1.25
N LYS A 118 9.48 12.31 0.78
CA LYS A 118 9.79 13.74 0.61
C LYS A 118 10.05 14.46 1.93
N ALA A 119 9.25 14.20 2.96
CA ALA A 119 9.45 14.78 4.29
C ALA A 119 10.70 14.23 4.98
N LEU A 120 11.01 12.93 4.78
CA LEU A 120 12.25 12.34 5.28
C LEU A 120 13.49 12.92 4.61
N GLU A 121 13.41 13.29 3.31
CA GLU A 121 14.45 14.05 2.63
C GLU A 121 14.68 15.43 3.26
N GLN A 122 13.67 16.01 3.88
CA GLN A 122 13.74 17.30 4.59
C GLN A 122 14.29 17.17 6.01
N GLY A 123 14.59 15.95 6.49
CA GLY A 123 15.28 15.72 7.76
C GLY A 123 14.38 15.39 8.95
N PHE A 124 13.15 14.93 8.74
CA PHE A 124 12.31 14.43 9.85
C PHE A 124 13.02 13.27 10.58
N ASP A 125 13.08 13.34 11.91
CA ASP A 125 13.75 12.31 12.74
C ASP A 125 12.86 11.05 12.89
N VAL A 126 12.60 10.43 11.76
CA VAL A 126 11.88 9.15 11.65
C VAL A 126 12.72 8.21 10.81
N LYS A 127 12.81 6.95 11.22
CA LYS A 127 13.43 5.87 10.45
C LYS A 127 12.37 4.84 10.04
N LEU A 128 12.49 4.36 8.82
CA LEU A 128 11.66 3.27 8.30
C LEU A 128 12.31 1.95 8.71
N THR A 129 11.54 1.07 9.38
CA THR A 129 12.10 -0.18 9.95
C THR A 129 11.71 -1.42 9.19
N ALA A 130 10.58 -1.39 8.46
CA ALA A 130 10.14 -2.50 7.61
C ALA A 130 9.08 -2.06 6.60
N GLY A 131 8.95 -2.80 5.50
CA GLY A 131 7.77 -2.81 4.66
C GLY A 131 6.67 -3.70 5.24
N THR A 132 5.41 -3.42 4.96
CA THR A 132 4.29 -4.21 5.51
C THR A 132 3.42 -4.85 4.43
N HIS A 133 3.05 -4.12 3.39
CA HIS A 133 2.25 -4.62 2.27
C HIS A 133 2.20 -3.63 1.10
N GLY A 134 1.76 -4.11 -0.08
CA GLY A 134 1.28 -3.36 -1.23
C GLY A 134 -0.20 -3.60 -1.50
N GLY A 135 -0.75 -3.03 -2.58
CA GLY A 135 -2.08 -3.36 -3.11
C GLY A 135 -3.22 -2.40 -2.75
N CYS A 136 -2.96 -1.31 -2.01
CA CYS A 136 -4.01 -0.44 -1.47
C CYS A 136 -4.39 0.76 -2.35
N MET A 137 -3.81 0.92 -3.54
CA MET A 137 -4.09 2.04 -4.45
C MET A 137 -4.47 1.53 -5.84
N ARG A 138 -5.44 2.21 -6.48
CA ARG A 138 -5.97 1.86 -7.80
C ARG A 138 -6.12 3.08 -8.69
N LEU A 139 -5.92 2.85 -9.99
CA LEU A 139 -6.21 3.80 -11.07
C LEU A 139 -7.36 3.24 -11.91
N LEU A 140 -8.48 3.92 -11.89
CA LEU A 140 -9.71 3.50 -12.56
C LEU A 140 -10.09 4.45 -13.68
N THR A 141 -10.66 3.90 -14.74
CA THR A 141 -11.33 4.63 -15.83
C THR A 141 -12.77 4.19 -15.96
N ARG A 142 -13.56 4.93 -16.74
CA ARG A 142 -14.87 4.43 -17.16
C ARG A 142 -14.71 3.32 -18.18
N GLU A 143 -15.66 2.41 -18.22
CA GLU A 143 -15.82 1.49 -19.34
C GLU A 143 -15.94 2.28 -20.65
N GLY A 144 -15.22 1.86 -21.69
CA GLY A 144 -15.10 2.63 -22.94
C GLY A 144 -14.12 3.82 -22.90
N GLY A 145 -13.57 4.14 -21.73
CA GLY A 145 -12.48 5.11 -21.55
C GLY A 145 -11.09 4.53 -21.84
N PRO A 146 -10.02 5.28 -21.51
CA PRO A 146 -8.64 4.80 -21.67
C PRO A 146 -8.45 3.43 -21.01
N ALA A 147 -7.89 2.47 -21.77
CA ALA A 147 -7.74 1.09 -21.31
C ALA A 147 -6.30 0.76 -20.87
N THR A 148 -5.35 1.64 -21.17
CA THR A 148 -3.94 1.47 -20.83
C THR A 148 -3.36 2.78 -20.28
N LEU A 149 -2.19 2.70 -19.67
CA LEU A 149 -1.47 3.87 -19.14
C LEU A 149 -1.08 4.84 -20.25
N GLU A 150 -0.65 4.34 -21.40
CA GLU A 150 -0.27 5.15 -22.56
C GLU A 150 -1.46 5.96 -23.12
N ALA A 151 -2.66 5.38 -23.08
CA ALA A 151 -3.89 6.05 -23.53
C ALA A 151 -4.33 7.22 -22.63
N LEU A 152 -3.72 7.38 -21.46
CA LEU A 152 -3.93 8.50 -20.55
C LEU A 152 -3.15 9.74 -20.96
N LYS A 153 -2.23 9.67 -21.93
CA LYS A 153 -1.50 10.83 -22.42
C LYS A 153 -2.45 11.94 -22.90
N GLY A 154 -2.22 13.17 -22.44
CA GLY A 154 -3.06 14.34 -22.72
C GLY A 154 -4.40 14.33 -21.99
N LYS A 155 -4.59 13.47 -20.97
CA LYS A 155 -5.86 13.36 -20.22
C LYS A 155 -5.75 13.94 -18.82
N THR A 156 -6.92 14.21 -18.25
CA THR A 156 -7.06 14.65 -16.84
C THR A 156 -7.22 13.43 -15.93
N ILE A 157 -6.41 13.35 -14.87
CA ILE A 157 -6.52 12.35 -13.82
C ILE A 157 -6.91 13.03 -12.50
N GLY A 158 -7.99 12.56 -11.88
CA GLY A 158 -8.42 13.01 -10.56
C GLY A 158 -7.62 12.31 -9.46
N VAL A 159 -7.17 13.08 -8.46
CA VAL A 159 -6.42 12.62 -7.28
C VAL A 159 -6.99 13.27 -6.02
N THR A 160 -6.60 12.77 -4.85
CA THR A 160 -7.04 13.35 -3.57
C THR A 160 -6.13 14.45 -3.06
N ASP A 161 -4.85 14.42 -3.44
CA ASP A 161 -3.82 15.38 -3.02
C ASP A 161 -2.68 15.39 -4.05
N MET A 162 -2.17 16.58 -4.40
CA MET A 162 -1.04 16.75 -5.34
C MET A 162 0.28 16.16 -4.84
N ALA A 163 0.44 16.01 -3.54
CA ALA A 163 1.56 15.31 -2.92
C ALA A 163 1.17 13.91 -2.41
N GLY A 164 -0.02 13.41 -2.76
CA GLY A 164 -0.56 12.13 -2.34
C GLY A 164 0.28 10.94 -2.79
N ALA A 165 0.24 9.85 -2.02
CA ALA A 165 0.95 8.63 -2.35
C ALA A 165 0.44 8.00 -3.65
N ASP A 166 -0.86 8.08 -3.90
CA ASP A 166 -1.53 7.61 -5.11
C ASP A 166 -1.07 8.41 -6.35
N LYS A 167 -1.09 9.74 -6.28
CA LYS A 167 -0.57 10.59 -7.37
C LYS A 167 0.90 10.30 -7.64
N ASN A 168 1.72 10.20 -6.60
CA ASN A 168 3.14 9.90 -6.76
C ASN A 168 3.32 8.53 -7.42
N PHE A 169 2.65 7.48 -6.91
CA PHE A 169 2.77 6.14 -7.45
C PHE A 169 2.38 6.07 -8.94
N PHE A 170 1.19 6.58 -9.30
CA PHE A 170 0.76 6.51 -10.70
C PHE A 170 1.58 7.43 -11.61
N SER A 171 2.21 8.48 -11.06
CA SER A 171 3.24 9.24 -11.80
C SER A 171 4.49 8.40 -12.11
N LEU A 172 4.96 7.57 -11.17
CA LEU A 172 6.06 6.63 -11.41
C LEU A 172 5.70 5.65 -12.51
N LEU A 173 4.52 5.06 -12.41
CA LEU A 173 4.06 4.05 -13.34
C LEU A 173 3.87 4.63 -14.76
N LEU A 174 3.21 5.79 -14.89
CA LEU A 174 3.07 6.52 -16.16
C LEU A 174 4.42 6.82 -16.80
N LYS A 175 5.40 7.29 -16.00
CA LYS A 175 6.76 7.58 -16.49
C LYS A 175 7.42 6.36 -17.09
N ARG A 176 7.28 5.18 -16.47
CA ARG A 176 7.80 3.91 -16.97
C ARG A 176 7.13 3.49 -18.29
N HIS A 177 5.88 3.87 -18.50
CA HIS A 177 5.11 3.66 -19.73
C HIS A 177 5.25 4.78 -20.76
N GLY A 178 6.27 5.64 -20.64
CA GLY A 178 6.57 6.68 -21.63
C GLY A 178 5.64 7.88 -21.59
N VAL A 179 4.80 8.03 -20.57
CA VAL A 179 3.93 9.19 -20.33
C VAL A 179 4.57 10.07 -19.27
N ASP A 180 4.95 11.29 -19.61
CA ASP A 180 5.54 12.20 -18.63
C ASP A 180 4.44 12.77 -17.71
N PRO A 181 4.45 12.43 -16.40
CA PRO A 181 3.38 12.84 -15.49
C PRO A 181 3.34 14.36 -15.24
N ASN A 182 4.39 15.09 -15.60
CA ASN A 182 4.49 16.52 -15.38
C ASN A 182 4.04 17.36 -16.60
N SER A 183 4.09 16.80 -17.82
CA SER A 183 3.74 17.50 -19.05
C SER A 183 2.59 16.87 -19.82
N ASP A 184 2.42 15.55 -19.71
CA ASP A 184 1.42 14.80 -20.49
C ASP A 184 0.13 14.54 -19.72
N ILE A 185 0.07 14.83 -18.41
CA ILE A 185 -1.10 14.60 -17.56
C ILE A 185 -1.55 15.91 -16.90
N GLU A 186 -2.85 16.17 -16.97
CA GLU A 186 -3.49 17.19 -16.15
C GLU A 186 -3.98 16.57 -14.84
N TRP A 187 -3.34 16.89 -13.72
CA TRP A 187 -3.76 16.41 -12.41
C TRP A 187 -4.78 17.38 -11.79
N ARG A 188 -5.92 16.87 -11.33
CA ARG A 188 -6.93 17.66 -10.61
C ARG A 188 -7.26 17.06 -9.26
N VAL A 189 -7.32 17.90 -8.23
CA VAL A 189 -7.65 17.48 -6.86
C VAL A 189 -9.16 17.46 -6.65
N PHE A 190 -9.66 16.37 -6.11
CA PHE A 190 -11.04 16.21 -5.66
C PHE A 190 -11.08 15.53 -4.29
N PRO A 191 -12.06 15.84 -3.43
CA PRO A 191 -12.37 15.00 -2.28
C PRO A 191 -12.58 13.56 -2.73
N GLN A 192 -12.10 12.59 -1.94
CA GLN A 192 -12.09 11.17 -2.33
C GLN A 192 -13.49 10.63 -2.63
N ASP A 193 -14.51 11.09 -1.91
CA ASP A 193 -15.92 10.73 -2.11
C ASP A 193 -16.52 11.29 -3.40
N LEU A 194 -15.94 12.35 -3.98
CA LEU A 194 -16.38 12.94 -5.24
C LEU A 194 -15.73 12.29 -6.47
N LEU A 195 -14.60 11.61 -6.33
CA LEU A 195 -13.90 10.96 -7.46
C LEU A 195 -14.82 10.05 -8.30
N PRO A 196 -15.68 9.19 -7.70
CA PRO A 196 -16.62 8.37 -8.46
C PRO A 196 -17.57 9.19 -9.32
N LEU A 197 -18.08 10.30 -8.79
CA LEU A 197 -19.05 11.15 -9.48
C LEU A 197 -18.43 11.86 -10.68
N VAL A 198 -17.28 12.51 -10.50
CA VAL A 198 -16.60 13.26 -11.58
C VAL A 198 -16.06 12.32 -12.65
N LEU A 199 -15.62 11.09 -12.28
CA LEU A 199 -15.25 10.05 -13.23
C LEU A 199 -16.47 9.59 -14.04
N LYS A 200 -17.61 9.31 -13.38
CA LYS A 200 -18.86 8.91 -14.05
C LYS A 200 -19.36 9.95 -15.03
N LYS A 201 -19.28 11.23 -14.68
CA LYS A 201 -19.67 12.36 -15.57
C LYS A 201 -18.70 12.59 -16.72
N GLY A 202 -17.48 12.02 -16.66
CA GLY A 202 -16.43 12.23 -17.67
C GLY A 202 -15.71 13.56 -17.55
N GLU A 203 -15.80 14.22 -16.40
CA GLU A 203 -15.04 15.44 -16.09
C GLU A 203 -13.54 15.14 -15.94
N ILE A 204 -13.20 13.88 -15.60
CA ILE A 204 -11.87 13.30 -15.58
C ILE A 204 -11.85 11.98 -16.38
N ALA A 205 -10.72 11.68 -17.00
CA ALA A 205 -10.55 10.44 -17.77
C ALA A 205 -10.23 9.23 -16.88
N ALA A 206 -9.51 9.47 -15.77
CA ALA A 206 -9.19 8.47 -14.77
C ALA A 206 -9.27 9.06 -13.37
N ALA A 207 -9.51 8.20 -12.38
CA ALA A 207 -9.45 8.53 -10.96
C ALA A 207 -8.39 7.66 -10.28
N SER A 208 -7.55 8.28 -9.48
CA SER A 208 -6.56 7.63 -8.62
C SER A 208 -6.96 7.79 -7.16
N GLY A 209 -6.82 6.74 -6.38
CA GLY A 209 -7.16 6.79 -4.96
C GLY A 209 -6.88 5.48 -4.24
N SER A 210 -7.28 5.44 -2.97
CA SER A 210 -7.05 4.30 -2.08
C SER A 210 -8.32 3.50 -1.81
N ASP A 211 -8.13 2.24 -1.41
CA ASP A 211 -9.19 1.38 -0.90
C ASP A 211 -9.69 1.87 0.47
N PRO A 212 -10.95 1.65 0.82
CA PRO A 212 -11.95 0.80 0.14
C PRO A 212 -12.74 1.47 -1.00
N ILE A 213 -12.67 2.80 -1.16
CA ILE A 213 -13.53 3.52 -2.13
C ILE A 213 -13.21 3.08 -3.56
N MET A 214 -11.93 2.98 -3.91
CA MET A 214 -11.54 2.56 -5.25
C MET A 214 -11.88 1.08 -5.50
N TRP A 215 -11.71 0.21 -4.52
CA TRP A 215 -12.13 -1.18 -4.62
C TRP A 215 -13.64 -1.31 -4.85
N ARG A 216 -14.48 -0.53 -4.13
CA ARG A 216 -15.94 -0.53 -4.33
C ARG A 216 -16.33 -0.18 -5.76
N LEU A 217 -15.60 0.70 -6.44
CA LEU A 217 -15.85 1.04 -7.84
C LEU A 217 -15.56 -0.15 -8.75
N THR A 218 -14.53 -0.95 -8.47
CA THR A 218 -14.23 -2.15 -9.28
C THR A 218 -15.32 -3.21 -9.20
N GLN A 219 -16.18 -3.16 -8.17
CA GLN A 219 -17.33 -4.07 -8.00
C GLN A 219 -18.58 -3.57 -8.72
N GLN A 220 -18.54 -2.40 -9.34
CA GLN A 220 -19.68 -1.81 -10.06
C GLN A 220 -19.47 -1.90 -11.57
N PRO A 221 -20.53 -2.16 -12.36
CA PRO A 221 -20.44 -2.06 -13.81
C PRO A 221 -20.12 -0.61 -14.24
N GLY A 222 -19.44 -0.48 -15.38
CA GLY A 222 -19.10 0.83 -15.94
C GLY A 222 -17.75 1.39 -15.51
N TYR A 223 -16.98 0.68 -14.69
CA TYR A 223 -15.61 1.04 -14.33
C TYR A 223 -14.62 -0.05 -14.72
N ARG A 224 -13.41 0.37 -15.05
CA ARG A 224 -12.27 -0.49 -15.39
C ARG A 224 -11.07 -0.13 -14.53
N GLU A 225 -10.44 -1.12 -13.93
CA GLU A 225 -9.12 -0.97 -13.32
C GLU A 225 -8.06 -0.99 -14.42
N VAL A 226 -7.26 0.08 -14.50
CA VAL A 226 -6.14 0.20 -15.45
C VAL A 226 -4.85 -0.27 -14.82
N ALA A 227 -4.65 0.08 -13.55
CA ALA A 227 -3.46 -0.29 -12.79
C ALA A 227 -3.73 -0.25 -11.28
N THR A 228 -2.90 -0.96 -10.54
CA THR A 228 -2.82 -0.89 -9.08
C THR A 228 -1.37 -0.61 -8.67
N ASN A 229 -1.13 -0.36 -7.39
CA ASN A 229 0.24 -0.27 -6.89
C ASN A 229 0.95 -1.63 -6.73
N LEU A 230 0.41 -2.67 -7.36
CA LEU A 230 1.07 -3.95 -7.61
C LEU A 230 1.35 -4.17 -9.10
N SER A 231 1.23 -3.14 -9.93
CA SER A 231 1.50 -3.26 -11.37
C SER A 231 3.00 -3.28 -11.64
N ASP A 232 3.39 -4.07 -12.66
CA ASP A 232 4.75 -4.17 -13.20
C ASP A 232 5.81 -4.50 -12.12
N ALA A 233 6.92 -3.75 -12.13
CA ALA A 233 8.04 -3.94 -11.21
C ALA A 233 7.69 -3.65 -9.74
N TYR A 234 6.51 -3.08 -9.45
CA TYR A 234 6.09 -2.76 -8.09
C TYR A 234 5.29 -3.89 -7.42
N ALA A 235 5.00 -4.99 -8.14
CA ALA A 235 4.21 -6.11 -7.63
C ALA A 235 4.76 -6.72 -6.32
N SER A 236 6.07 -6.62 -6.11
CA SER A 236 6.76 -7.15 -4.92
C SER A 236 7.28 -6.05 -3.98
N LEU A 237 6.83 -4.80 -4.14
CA LEU A 237 7.29 -3.71 -3.28
C LEU A 237 6.23 -3.34 -2.24
N SER A 238 6.71 -2.93 -1.07
CA SER A 238 5.85 -2.47 0.03
C SER A 238 5.41 -1.02 -0.21
N CYS A 239 4.09 -0.80 -0.33
CA CYS A 239 3.52 0.55 -0.36
C CYS A 239 3.49 1.17 1.04
N CYS A 240 3.04 0.38 2.04
CA CYS A 240 2.98 0.80 3.42
C CYS A 240 4.21 0.30 4.18
N VAL A 241 4.72 1.15 5.05
CA VAL A 241 5.98 0.95 5.79
C VAL A 241 5.80 1.33 7.25
N ILE A 242 6.59 0.73 8.13
CA ILE A 242 6.65 1.08 9.54
C ILE A 242 7.64 2.23 9.69
N GLY A 243 7.18 3.37 10.18
CA GLY A 243 8.01 4.49 10.61
C GLY A 243 8.11 4.51 12.13
N THR A 244 9.33 4.66 12.63
CA THR A 244 9.64 4.72 14.06
C THR A 244 10.46 5.97 14.36
N ARG A 245 10.20 6.62 15.48
CA ARG A 245 10.93 7.83 15.89
C ARG A 245 12.42 7.54 16.01
N GLY A 246 13.27 8.37 15.38
CA GLY A 246 14.69 8.16 15.34
C GLY A 246 15.36 8.19 16.73
N SER A 247 14.90 9.07 17.63
CA SER A 247 15.39 9.08 19.02
C SER A 247 15.05 7.79 19.77
N LEU A 248 13.88 7.18 19.53
CA LEU A 248 13.53 5.90 20.15
C LEU A 248 14.50 4.78 19.70
N ILE A 249 14.84 4.75 18.42
CA ILE A 249 15.78 3.73 17.90
C ILE A 249 17.19 3.91 18.54
N ARG A 250 17.62 5.16 18.72
CA ARG A 250 18.94 5.44 19.33
C ARG A 250 18.98 5.14 20.82
N GLU A 251 17.89 5.42 21.55
CA GLU A 251 17.85 5.33 23.02
C GLU A 251 17.35 3.96 23.51
N LYS A 252 16.42 3.33 22.75
CA LYS A 252 15.74 2.09 23.15
C LYS A 252 15.53 1.20 21.92
N PRO A 253 16.59 0.72 21.25
CA PRO A 253 16.48 -0.09 20.03
C PRO A 253 15.66 -1.36 20.23
N GLU A 254 15.66 -1.94 21.45
CA GLU A 254 14.84 -3.11 21.78
C GLU A 254 13.36 -2.82 21.73
N VAL A 255 12.92 -1.60 22.07
CA VAL A 255 11.50 -1.19 21.96
C VAL A 255 11.12 -1.02 20.49
N ALA A 256 11.98 -0.40 19.68
CA ALA A 256 11.75 -0.27 18.25
C ALA A 256 11.66 -1.64 17.55
N ALA A 257 12.52 -2.59 17.94
CA ALA A 257 12.48 -3.97 17.44
C ALA A 257 11.18 -4.69 17.85
N ALA A 258 10.75 -4.55 19.11
CA ALA A 258 9.51 -5.14 19.60
C ALA A 258 8.28 -4.61 18.86
N ILE A 259 8.19 -3.28 18.64
CA ILE A 259 7.12 -2.64 17.86
C ILE A 259 7.11 -3.18 16.43
N THR A 260 8.26 -3.16 15.75
CA THR A 260 8.38 -3.60 14.35
C THR A 260 7.97 -5.06 14.22
N HIS A 261 8.47 -5.95 15.09
CA HIS A 261 8.15 -7.37 15.03
C HIS A 261 6.67 -7.65 15.31
N ALA A 262 6.07 -7.01 16.33
CA ALA A 262 4.65 -7.18 16.63
C ALA A 262 3.73 -6.73 15.47
N ILE A 263 4.07 -5.62 14.80
CA ILE A 263 3.33 -5.14 13.62
C ILE A 263 3.46 -6.14 12.47
N LEU A 264 4.66 -6.65 12.18
CA LEU A 264 4.87 -7.66 11.14
C LEU A 264 4.12 -8.96 11.44
N GLN A 265 4.06 -9.41 12.70
CA GLN A 265 3.24 -10.55 13.10
C GLN A 265 1.76 -10.33 12.80
N ALA A 266 1.24 -9.13 13.08
CA ALA A 266 -0.15 -8.80 12.80
C ALA A 266 -0.45 -8.82 11.28
N HIS A 267 0.47 -8.33 10.45
CA HIS A 267 0.34 -8.40 8.99
C HIS A 267 0.43 -9.85 8.47
N ALA A 268 1.36 -10.65 8.98
CA ALA A 268 1.46 -12.07 8.64
C ALA A 268 0.18 -12.85 9.02
N TYR A 269 -0.39 -12.54 10.18
CA TYR A 269 -1.67 -13.10 10.60
C TYR A 269 -2.81 -12.72 9.66
N ALA A 270 -2.87 -11.44 9.25
CA ALA A 270 -3.91 -10.94 8.34
C ALA A 270 -3.85 -11.60 6.95
N ALA A 271 -2.66 -11.94 6.46
CA ALA A 271 -2.49 -12.67 5.20
C ALA A 271 -3.10 -14.08 5.25
N LEU A 272 -3.10 -14.71 6.42
CA LEU A 272 -3.61 -16.08 6.63
C LEU A 272 -5.07 -16.10 7.12
N HIS A 273 -5.52 -15.03 7.78
CA HIS A 273 -6.81 -14.95 8.46
C HIS A 273 -7.56 -13.63 8.18
N PRO A 274 -7.75 -13.23 6.90
CA PRO A 274 -8.33 -11.95 6.55
C PRO A 274 -9.76 -11.77 7.07
N GLU A 275 -10.56 -12.83 7.17
CA GLU A 275 -11.91 -12.80 7.73
C GLU A 275 -11.89 -12.47 9.23
N SER A 276 -11.02 -13.11 9.99
CA SER A 276 -10.89 -12.85 11.43
C SER A 276 -10.46 -11.42 11.71
N VAL A 277 -9.52 -10.88 10.91
CA VAL A 277 -9.10 -9.48 11.01
C VAL A 277 -10.25 -8.55 10.63
N ALA A 278 -11.03 -8.87 9.60
CA ALA A 278 -12.15 -8.08 9.15
C ALA A 278 -13.27 -8.00 10.20
N GLU A 279 -13.63 -9.11 10.82
CA GLU A 279 -14.61 -9.16 11.92
C GLU A 279 -14.17 -8.32 13.12
N ALA A 280 -12.90 -8.47 13.54
CA ALA A 280 -12.34 -7.73 14.65
C ALA A 280 -12.25 -6.21 14.36
N PHE A 281 -11.91 -5.82 13.13
CA PHE A 281 -11.79 -4.43 12.71
C PHE A 281 -13.14 -3.77 12.46
N ASN A 282 -14.19 -4.51 12.12
CA ASN A 282 -15.50 -3.97 11.76
C ASN A 282 -16.10 -3.06 12.83
N SER A 283 -15.86 -3.36 14.11
CA SER A 283 -16.33 -2.52 15.23
C SER A 283 -15.67 -1.13 15.27
N LYS A 284 -14.58 -0.93 14.54
CA LYS A 284 -13.77 0.29 14.47
C LYS A 284 -13.88 0.98 13.10
N ALA A 285 -14.22 0.22 12.05
CA ALA A 285 -14.37 0.72 10.68
C ALA A 285 -15.73 1.40 10.49
N LEU A 286 -15.72 2.64 10.01
CA LEU A 286 -16.95 3.37 9.71
C LEU A 286 -17.47 2.97 8.32
N ASN A 287 -18.76 2.63 8.25
CA ASN A 287 -19.49 2.39 6.97
C ASN A 287 -18.89 1.29 6.07
N THR A 288 -18.31 0.25 6.65
CA THR A 288 -17.72 -0.87 5.91
C THR A 288 -18.19 -2.19 6.51
N GLN A 289 -18.53 -3.17 5.70
CA GLN A 289 -18.96 -4.49 6.16
C GLN A 289 -17.76 -5.46 6.28
N PRO A 290 -17.80 -6.46 7.19
CA PRO A 290 -16.69 -7.42 7.35
C PRO A 290 -16.30 -8.11 6.06
N GLN A 291 -17.28 -8.48 5.22
CA GLN A 291 -17.03 -9.15 3.94
C GLN A 291 -16.27 -8.26 2.96
N GLU A 292 -16.55 -6.96 2.96
CA GLU A 292 -15.83 -5.99 2.16
C GLU A 292 -14.39 -5.82 2.68
N ILE A 293 -14.23 -5.68 4.00
CA ILE A 293 -12.90 -5.56 4.63
C ILE A 293 -12.05 -6.79 4.28
N ALA A 294 -12.60 -8.00 4.44
CA ALA A 294 -11.90 -9.24 4.11
C ALA A 294 -11.52 -9.31 2.63
N SER A 295 -12.43 -8.91 1.74
CA SER A 295 -12.18 -8.90 0.29
C SER A 295 -11.06 -7.92 -0.09
N VAL A 296 -11.05 -6.73 0.50
CA VAL A 296 -9.97 -5.75 0.30
C VAL A 296 -8.65 -6.28 0.85
N LEU A 297 -8.61 -6.83 2.08
CA LEU A 297 -7.40 -7.38 2.68
C LEU A 297 -6.77 -8.49 1.81
N LYS A 298 -7.58 -9.32 1.16
CA LYS A 298 -7.11 -10.38 0.24
C LYS A 298 -6.43 -9.83 -1.02
N THR A 299 -6.71 -8.58 -1.40
CA THR A 299 -6.01 -7.92 -2.53
C THR A 299 -4.68 -7.28 -2.13
N HIS A 300 -4.40 -7.20 -0.82
CA HIS A 300 -3.17 -6.64 -0.29
C HIS A 300 -2.11 -7.72 -0.05
N THR A 301 -0.84 -7.37 -0.20
CA THR A 301 0.28 -8.31 -0.04
C THR A 301 0.78 -8.41 1.40
N HIS A 302 -0.14 -8.58 2.38
CA HIS A 302 0.20 -8.61 3.81
C HIS A 302 1.20 -9.71 4.20
N GLY A 303 1.34 -10.75 3.38
CA GLY A 303 2.35 -11.80 3.55
C GLY A 303 3.73 -11.45 3.00
N HIS A 304 3.85 -10.33 2.29
CA HIS A 304 5.11 -9.83 1.77
C HIS A 304 5.58 -8.65 2.63
N TYR A 305 6.73 -8.79 3.24
CA TYR A 305 7.38 -7.72 4.00
C TYR A 305 8.89 -7.76 3.79
N ALA A 306 9.48 -6.59 3.65
CA ALA A 306 10.90 -6.41 3.49
C ALA A 306 11.50 -5.83 4.77
N VAL A 307 12.65 -6.36 5.18
CA VAL A 307 13.46 -5.91 6.32
C VAL A 307 14.93 -5.85 5.92
N GLY A 308 15.75 -5.14 6.68
CA GLY A 308 17.18 -5.08 6.47
C GLY A 308 17.55 -4.60 5.07
N GLU A 309 18.53 -5.27 4.44
CA GLU A 309 19.05 -4.87 3.12
C GLU A 309 17.99 -4.96 2.01
N ALA A 310 17.07 -5.92 2.08
CA ALA A 310 15.98 -6.05 1.12
C ALA A 310 15.08 -4.80 1.17
N PHE A 311 14.77 -4.33 2.37
CA PHE A 311 13.97 -3.13 2.55
C PHE A 311 14.69 -1.86 2.07
N VAL A 312 16.00 -1.73 2.32
CA VAL A 312 16.81 -0.63 1.76
C VAL A 312 16.70 -0.58 0.24
N LYS A 313 16.74 -1.74 -0.43
CA LYS A 313 16.61 -1.82 -1.90
C LYS A 313 15.22 -1.39 -2.39
N GLU A 314 14.14 -1.73 -1.67
CA GLU A 314 12.80 -1.23 -2.00
C GLU A 314 12.73 0.30 -1.91
N ILE A 315 13.26 0.87 -0.83
CA ILE A 315 13.29 2.33 -0.63
C ILE A 315 14.19 3.02 -1.66
N ASP A 316 15.35 2.44 -2.02
CA ASP A 316 16.19 2.96 -3.11
C ASP A 316 15.44 3.00 -4.45
N THR A 317 14.67 1.95 -4.76
CA THR A 317 13.85 1.91 -5.97
C THR A 317 12.86 3.07 -6.00
N TYR A 318 12.08 3.26 -4.93
CA TYR A 318 11.15 4.38 -4.83
C TYR A 318 11.86 5.74 -4.88
N ALA A 319 13.01 5.88 -4.19
CA ALA A 319 13.76 7.13 -4.18
C ALA A 319 14.29 7.49 -5.59
N ARG A 320 14.80 6.50 -6.33
CA ARG A 320 15.25 6.64 -7.71
C ARG A 320 14.13 7.11 -8.63
N ASP A 321 12.97 6.47 -8.53
CA ASP A 321 11.82 6.77 -9.34
C ASP A 321 11.20 8.14 -8.98
N LEU A 322 11.07 8.47 -7.68
CA LEU A 322 10.60 9.78 -7.24
C LEU A 322 11.53 10.93 -7.68
N LYS A 323 12.85 10.69 -7.72
CA LYS A 323 13.81 11.63 -8.30
C LYS A 323 13.57 11.82 -9.80
N ALA A 324 13.30 10.74 -10.54
CA ALA A 324 13.04 10.79 -11.98
C ALA A 324 11.79 11.61 -12.35
N ILE A 325 10.78 11.66 -11.46
CA ILE A 325 9.59 12.50 -11.62
C ILE A 325 9.68 13.85 -10.86
N LYS A 326 10.87 14.23 -10.37
CA LYS A 326 11.18 15.50 -9.71
C LYS A 326 10.46 15.73 -8.38
N VAL A 327 10.08 14.67 -7.67
CA VAL A 327 9.55 14.75 -6.29
C VAL A 327 10.71 14.88 -5.29
N LEU A 328 11.75 14.05 -5.43
CA LEU A 328 13.00 14.24 -4.68
C LEU A 328 13.94 15.19 -5.45
N ARG A 329 14.86 15.80 -4.70
CA ARG A 329 15.82 16.76 -5.25
C ARG A 329 16.79 16.08 -6.23
N PRO A 330 17.26 16.80 -7.27
CA PRO A 330 18.23 16.26 -8.22
C PRO A 330 19.54 15.80 -7.57
N GLU A 331 19.95 16.43 -6.46
CA GLU A 331 21.19 16.14 -5.73
C GLU A 331 21.08 14.89 -4.85
N THR A 332 19.87 14.44 -4.54
CA THR A 332 19.67 13.28 -3.66
C THR A 332 20.22 12.01 -4.32
N ASP A 333 21.21 11.39 -3.69
CA ASP A 333 21.63 10.02 -4.05
C ASP A 333 20.61 9.03 -3.49
N PRO A 334 19.92 8.25 -4.33
CA PRO A 334 18.82 7.37 -3.88
C PRO A 334 19.26 6.30 -2.87
N MET A 335 20.41 5.67 -3.10
CA MET A 335 20.92 4.61 -2.23
C MET A 335 21.40 5.16 -0.88
N LEU A 336 22.15 6.29 -0.87
CA LEU A 336 22.58 6.93 0.37
C LEU A 336 21.37 7.44 1.16
N PHE A 337 20.37 8.00 0.47
CA PHE A 337 19.13 8.44 1.08
C PHE A 337 18.39 7.26 1.71
N ALA A 338 18.19 6.15 0.95
CA ALA A 338 17.51 4.95 1.46
C ALA A 338 18.19 4.39 2.72
N LYS A 339 19.53 4.26 2.70
CA LYS A 339 20.33 3.86 3.88
C LYS A 339 20.18 4.85 5.04
N GLY A 340 20.12 6.14 4.72
CA GLY A 340 20.02 7.21 5.73
C GLY A 340 18.68 7.23 6.48
N ILE A 341 17.57 6.84 5.82
CA ILE A 341 16.23 6.89 6.40
C ILE A 341 15.70 5.53 6.87
N THR A 342 16.39 4.42 6.60
CA THR A 342 16.03 3.09 7.08
C THR A 342 16.84 2.69 8.32
N SER A 343 16.34 1.72 9.08
CA SER A 343 17.05 1.11 10.20
C SER A 343 16.66 -0.36 10.33
N ASP A 344 17.63 -1.27 10.28
CA ASP A 344 17.42 -2.69 10.55
C ASP A 344 17.42 -2.97 12.05
N VAL A 345 16.27 -2.80 12.67
CA VAL A 345 16.10 -3.03 14.12
C VAL A 345 15.95 -4.51 14.48
N LEU A 346 15.67 -5.37 13.49
CA LEU A 346 15.47 -6.82 13.72
C LEU A 346 16.76 -7.62 13.54
N GLY A 347 17.70 -7.14 12.71
CA GLY A 347 19.01 -7.76 12.50
C GLY A 347 20.06 -7.38 13.56
N GLN A 348 19.81 -6.37 14.39
CA GLN A 348 20.73 -5.98 15.45
C GLN A 348 20.81 -7.08 16.50
N GLU A 349 22.01 -7.63 16.72
CA GLU A 349 22.27 -8.49 17.85
C GLU A 349 22.08 -7.68 19.14
N ARG A 350 21.34 -8.24 20.10
CA ARG A 350 21.29 -7.67 21.46
C ARG A 350 22.64 -7.98 22.10
N GLY A 351 23.48 -6.97 22.24
CA GLY A 351 24.71 -7.05 23.03
C GLY A 351 24.43 -7.26 24.50
#